data_0bca7c40dc433062723163001ae7cde6
#
_entry.id   0bca7c40dc433062723163001ae7cde6
#
_cell.length_a   1.000
_cell.length_b   1.000
_cell.length_c   1.000
_cell.angle_alpha   90.00
_cell.angle_beta   90.00
_cell.angle_gamma   90.00
#
_symmetry.space_group_name_H-M   'P 1'
#
loop_
_entity.id
_entity.type
_entity.pdbx_description
1 polymer ?
#
loop_
_entity_poly.entity_id
_entity_poly.type
_entity_poly.pdbx_seq_one_letter_code
_entity_poly.pdbx_strand_id
1 'polypeptide(L)'
;MKVLYAIQGTGNGHLSRAHEIVPLLKKYVDVDTLISGNQAQIQADFDINYQRTGLTFSSGKNGDISILKSLKNTHPIDLIAEIRSFPIKKYDLVLSDFEPVSAWSALLNGVPCIELSHQAAVVHPLAPKPEGRAAFGRYVLQHYAPSRQKYGFHFKSYDERVFTPVIRHEIRNAQPSDQGHYTVYLPGYHDDVLMHFLRQFDVRWEVFSKHAQYAYRVDNVFIEPISQLRFQQSLINSTGVLCGAGFELPSEALFLGKNTMVIPMKGHYEQTCNALGAADVGATTIPELDLLYHRQINYWLEKTAQEPVLFADQTEQLLVDILTSFQREGRAAYEPTVEFETLKQKLGLLRYFF
;
A
#
# COMPACT_ATOMS: atom_id res chain seq x y z
N MET A 1 -13.38 4.83 -24.36
CA MET A 1 -12.99 3.66 -23.55
C MET A 1 -13.41 3.92 -22.12
N LYS A 2 -14.11 2.95 -21.51
CA LYS A 2 -14.54 3.04 -20.12
C LYS A 2 -13.70 2.13 -19.23
N VAL A 3 -13.04 2.70 -18.24
CA VAL A 3 -12.10 2.02 -17.35
C VAL A 3 -12.65 1.99 -15.92
N LEU A 4 -12.50 0.87 -15.23
CA LEU A 4 -12.69 0.79 -13.80
C LEU A 4 -11.32 0.87 -13.12
N TYR A 5 -11.12 1.86 -12.26
CA TYR A 5 -9.99 1.86 -11.34
C TYR A 5 -10.44 1.36 -9.96
N ALA A 6 -9.92 0.22 -9.56
CA ALA A 6 -10.37 -0.49 -8.36
C ALA A 6 -9.28 -0.47 -7.27
N ILE A 7 -9.64 -0.04 -6.07
CA ILE A 7 -8.74 0.35 -4.99
C ILE A 7 -9.01 -0.54 -3.78
N GLN A 8 -7.96 -1.15 -3.23
CA GLN A 8 -8.03 -1.84 -1.96
C GLN A 8 -8.09 -0.85 -0.79
N GLY A 9 -9.19 -0.84 -0.04
CA GLY A 9 -9.47 0.10 1.06
C GLY A 9 -9.03 -0.36 2.45
N THR A 10 -8.08 -1.31 2.54
CA THR A 10 -7.62 -1.84 3.84
C THR A 10 -6.49 -1.05 4.49
N GLY A 11 -6.05 0.04 3.88
CA GLY A 11 -5.01 0.93 4.39
C GLY A 11 -4.97 2.25 3.63
N ASN A 12 -4.25 3.22 4.17
CA ASN A 12 -4.16 4.56 3.58
C ASN A 12 -3.32 4.59 2.28
N GLY A 13 -2.40 3.66 2.08
CA GLY A 13 -1.45 3.68 0.97
C GLY A 13 -2.11 3.61 -0.41
N HIS A 14 -3.01 2.64 -0.62
CA HIS A 14 -3.71 2.52 -1.90
C HIS A 14 -4.54 3.76 -2.22
N LEU A 15 -5.21 4.34 -1.22
CA LEU A 15 -6.00 5.55 -1.42
C LEU A 15 -5.11 6.76 -1.67
N SER A 16 -3.96 6.87 -0.98
CA SER A 16 -2.96 7.91 -1.22
C SER A 16 -2.44 7.87 -2.67
N ARG A 17 -2.15 6.68 -3.20
CA ARG A 17 -1.77 6.49 -4.61
C ARG A 17 -2.90 6.82 -5.57
N ALA A 18 -4.14 6.47 -5.21
CA ALA A 18 -5.31 6.74 -6.03
C ALA A 18 -5.56 8.24 -6.24
N HIS A 19 -5.23 9.11 -5.28
CA HIS A 19 -5.30 10.57 -5.42
C HIS A 19 -4.44 11.08 -6.58
N GLU A 20 -3.32 10.41 -6.87
CA GLU A 20 -2.46 10.76 -8.02
C GLU A 20 -2.95 10.10 -9.32
N ILE A 21 -3.35 8.82 -9.26
CA ILE A 21 -3.67 8.03 -10.45
C ILE A 21 -5.04 8.42 -11.05
N VAL A 22 -6.07 8.63 -10.23
CA VAL A 22 -7.44 8.89 -10.73
C VAL A 22 -7.53 10.18 -11.56
N PRO A 23 -6.99 11.32 -11.12
CA PRO A 23 -6.99 12.53 -11.94
C PRO A 23 -6.23 12.38 -13.26
N LEU A 24 -5.11 11.64 -13.26
CA LEU A 24 -4.34 11.36 -14.47
C LEU A 24 -5.13 10.50 -15.45
N LEU A 25 -5.76 9.42 -15.00
CA LEU A 25 -6.59 8.57 -15.86
C LEU A 25 -7.76 9.33 -16.49
N LYS A 26 -8.41 10.20 -15.71
CA LYS A 26 -9.55 11.02 -16.18
C LYS A 26 -9.18 11.97 -17.34
N LYS A 27 -7.89 12.27 -17.55
CA LYS A 27 -7.44 13.07 -18.72
C LYS A 27 -7.59 12.29 -20.04
N TYR A 28 -7.56 10.95 -20.00
CA TYR A 28 -7.44 10.11 -21.19
C TYR A 28 -8.65 9.22 -21.45
N VAL A 29 -9.41 8.84 -20.41
CA VAL A 29 -10.49 7.87 -20.49
C VAL A 29 -11.64 8.21 -19.54
N ASP A 30 -12.81 7.61 -19.79
CA ASP A 30 -13.93 7.62 -18.85
C ASP A 30 -13.64 6.64 -17.69
N VAL A 31 -13.59 7.15 -16.46
CA VAL A 31 -13.15 6.39 -15.28
C VAL A 31 -14.25 6.33 -14.23
N ASP A 32 -14.68 5.11 -13.92
CA ASP A 32 -15.40 4.83 -12.66
C ASP A 32 -14.40 4.29 -11.62
N THR A 33 -14.65 4.57 -10.35
CA THR A 33 -13.84 4.11 -9.23
C THR A 33 -14.60 3.12 -8.34
N LEU A 34 -13.89 2.13 -7.84
CA LEU A 34 -14.38 1.18 -6.84
C LEU A 34 -13.40 1.16 -5.65
N ILE A 35 -13.94 1.20 -4.43
CA ILE A 35 -13.17 0.93 -3.21
C ILE A 35 -13.76 -0.29 -2.52
N SER A 36 -12.93 -1.28 -2.21
CA SER A 36 -13.33 -2.40 -1.36
C SER A 36 -12.58 -2.39 -0.03
N GLY A 37 -13.32 -2.52 1.07
CA GLY A 37 -12.84 -2.34 2.44
C GLY A 37 -13.20 -0.95 3.01
N ASN A 38 -13.09 -0.82 4.33
CA ASN A 38 -13.50 0.38 5.09
C ASN A 38 -12.47 0.83 6.12
N GLN A 39 -11.21 0.42 6.00
CA GLN A 39 -10.18 0.69 7.00
C GLN A 39 -9.30 1.89 6.67
N ALA A 40 -9.42 2.46 5.47
CA ALA A 40 -8.73 3.69 5.12
C ALA A 40 -9.29 4.87 5.95
N GLN A 41 -8.38 5.69 6.47
CA GLN A 41 -8.70 6.86 7.30
C GLN A 41 -8.63 8.17 6.51
N ILE A 42 -8.02 8.13 5.33
CA ILE A 42 -7.95 9.24 4.38
C ILE A 42 -9.26 9.28 3.60
N GLN A 43 -9.80 10.48 3.40
CA GLN A 43 -10.96 10.68 2.53
C GLN A 43 -10.51 10.77 1.08
N ALA A 44 -11.29 10.18 0.16
CA ALA A 44 -11.07 10.37 -1.25
C ALA A 44 -11.46 11.81 -1.65
N ASP A 45 -10.66 12.44 -2.49
CA ASP A 45 -10.93 13.74 -3.11
C ASP A 45 -11.51 13.62 -4.53
N PHE A 46 -11.88 12.39 -4.91
CA PHE A 46 -12.53 12.04 -6.17
C PHE A 46 -13.81 11.23 -5.91
N ASP A 47 -14.68 11.17 -6.92
CA ASP A 47 -15.94 10.43 -6.83
C ASP A 47 -15.69 8.93 -6.67
N ILE A 48 -16.35 8.31 -5.71
CA ILE A 48 -16.39 6.85 -5.51
C ILE A 48 -17.70 6.33 -6.09
N ASN A 49 -17.62 5.65 -7.26
CA ASN A 49 -18.79 5.12 -7.93
C ASN A 49 -19.31 3.84 -7.28
N TYR A 50 -18.42 3.05 -6.69
CA TYR A 50 -18.76 1.79 -6.02
C TYR A 50 -18.01 1.61 -4.73
N GLN A 51 -18.73 1.12 -3.73
CA GLN A 51 -18.17 0.69 -2.46
C GLN A 51 -18.52 -0.78 -2.23
N ARG A 52 -17.55 -1.59 -1.79
CA ARG A 52 -17.72 -3.02 -1.46
C ARG A 52 -17.05 -3.33 -0.14
N THR A 53 -17.52 -4.37 0.51
CA THR A 53 -16.92 -4.84 1.77
C THR A 53 -15.56 -5.50 1.52
N GLY A 54 -15.46 -6.28 0.46
CA GLY A 54 -14.23 -6.97 0.09
C GLY A 54 -13.68 -7.88 1.19
N LEU A 55 -12.37 -8.09 1.16
CA LEU A 55 -11.66 -8.79 2.23
C LEU A 55 -11.00 -7.76 3.17
N THR A 56 -11.32 -7.83 4.46
CA THR A 56 -10.73 -6.96 5.49
C THR A 56 -9.70 -7.73 6.31
N PHE A 57 -8.54 -7.12 6.56
CA PHE A 57 -7.50 -7.69 7.42
C PHE A 57 -7.64 -7.15 8.84
N SER A 58 -7.75 -8.06 9.83
CA SER A 58 -7.82 -7.66 11.24
C SER A 58 -6.41 -7.61 11.85
N SER A 59 -6.04 -6.46 12.43
CA SER A 59 -4.81 -6.31 13.21
C SER A 59 -5.05 -6.55 14.70
N GLY A 60 -4.12 -7.25 15.38
CA GLY A 60 -4.09 -7.39 16.83
C GLY A 60 -3.55 -6.14 17.53
N LYS A 61 -3.63 -6.11 18.88
CA LYS A 61 -3.19 -4.97 19.72
C LYS A 61 -1.69 -4.62 19.63
N ASN A 62 -0.85 -5.58 19.24
CA ASN A 62 0.61 -5.42 19.16
C ASN A 62 1.13 -5.42 17.72
N GLY A 63 0.30 -4.98 16.76
CA GLY A 63 0.71 -4.94 15.36
C GLY A 63 0.75 -6.28 14.64
N ASP A 64 0.26 -7.36 15.25
CA ASP A 64 0.18 -8.68 14.62
C ASP A 64 -0.99 -8.74 13.63
N ILE A 65 -0.74 -9.17 12.40
CA ILE A 65 -1.82 -9.55 11.48
C ILE A 65 -1.92 -11.07 11.43
N SER A 66 -3.11 -11.57 11.74
CA SER A 66 -3.44 -12.96 11.52
C SER A 66 -4.31 -13.09 10.27
N ILE A 67 -3.70 -13.47 9.15
CA ILE A 67 -4.42 -13.76 7.90
C ILE A 67 -5.52 -14.82 8.15
N LEU A 68 -5.25 -15.79 9.02
CA LEU A 68 -6.22 -16.81 9.41
C LEU A 68 -7.42 -16.25 10.20
N LYS A 69 -7.19 -15.24 11.06
CA LYS A 69 -8.30 -14.55 11.76
C LYS A 69 -9.09 -13.65 10.81
N SER A 70 -8.41 -13.02 9.86
CA SER A 70 -9.05 -12.19 8.83
C SER A 70 -9.95 -13.03 7.92
N LEU A 71 -9.48 -14.19 7.47
CA LEU A 71 -10.29 -15.14 6.68
C LEU A 71 -11.49 -15.71 7.49
N LYS A 72 -11.35 -15.91 8.81
CA LYS A 72 -12.47 -16.34 9.66
C LYS A 72 -13.53 -15.26 9.88
N ASN A 73 -13.14 -14.00 9.85
CA ASN A 73 -14.06 -12.87 10.04
C ASN A 73 -14.68 -12.38 8.72
N THR A 74 -14.22 -12.86 7.58
CA THR A 74 -14.83 -12.61 6.27
C THR A 74 -15.90 -13.65 6.02
N HIS A 75 -17.10 -13.22 5.66
CA HIS A 75 -18.16 -14.12 5.20
C HIS A 75 -17.89 -14.48 3.72
N PRO A 76 -17.37 -15.69 3.40
CA PRO A 76 -17.00 -16.03 2.02
C PRO A 76 -18.18 -15.94 1.04
N ILE A 77 -19.38 -16.18 1.54
CA ILE A 77 -20.63 -16.10 0.76
C ILE A 77 -20.87 -14.67 0.29
N ASP A 78 -20.69 -13.69 1.17
CA ASP A 78 -20.90 -12.27 0.84
C ASP A 78 -19.88 -11.79 -0.20
N LEU A 79 -18.61 -12.19 -0.05
CA LEU A 79 -17.59 -11.87 -1.03
C LEU A 79 -17.91 -12.46 -2.42
N ILE A 80 -18.37 -13.72 -2.47
CA ILE A 80 -18.79 -14.38 -3.71
C ILE A 80 -20.00 -13.65 -4.32
N ALA A 81 -20.93 -13.22 -3.49
CA ALA A 81 -22.09 -12.44 -3.94
C ALA A 81 -21.67 -11.08 -4.52
N GLU A 82 -20.75 -10.36 -3.85
CA GLU A 82 -20.19 -9.11 -4.34
C GLU A 82 -19.50 -9.29 -5.70
N ILE A 83 -18.63 -10.30 -5.84
CA ILE A 83 -17.92 -10.63 -7.09
C ILE A 83 -18.91 -10.92 -8.24
N ARG A 84 -19.96 -11.71 -7.97
CA ARG A 84 -20.93 -12.12 -9.00
C ARG A 84 -21.89 -11.01 -9.41
N SER A 85 -22.26 -10.15 -8.45
CA SER A 85 -23.23 -9.08 -8.69
C SER A 85 -22.60 -7.82 -9.27
N PHE A 86 -21.28 -7.72 -9.30
CA PHE A 86 -20.61 -6.52 -9.78
C PHE A 86 -20.77 -6.34 -11.30
N PRO A 87 -21.22 -5.17 -11.79
CA PRO A 87 -21.52 -4.95 -13.20
C PRO A 87 -20.25 -4.74 -14.05
N ILE A 88 -19.31 -5.69 -13.99
CA ILE A 88 -17.96 -5.58 -14.57
C ILE A 88 -17.99 -5.49 -16.11
N LYS A 89 -18.99 -6.07 -16.75
CA LYS A 89 -19.09 -6.15 -18.24
C LYS A 89 -19.26 -4.80 -18.93
N LYS A 90 -19.60 -3.74 -18.17
CA LYS A 90 -19.71 -2.38 -18.72
C LYS A 90 -18.36 -1.68 -18.94
N TYR A 91 -17.26 -2.29 -18.48
CA TYR A 91 -15.92 -1.77 -18.62
C TYR A 91 -15.16 -2.46 -19.75
N ASP A 92 -14.36 -1.67 -20.46
CA ASP A 92 -13.42 -2.17 -21.45
C ASP A 92 -12.17 -2.75 -20.80
N LEU A 93 -11.73 -2.13 -19.71
CA LEU A 93 -10.54 -2.48 -18.95
C LEU A 93 -10.75 -2.24 -17.45
N VAL A 94 -10.19 -3.11 -16.63
CA VAL A 94 -10.04 -2.93 -15.17
C VAL A 94 -8.58 -2.69 -14.85
N LEU A 95 -8.29 -1.61 -14.13
CA LEU A 95 -7.02 -1.37 -13.47
C LEU A 95 -7.22 -1.63 -11.98
N SER A 96 -6.60 -2.69 -11.47
CA SER A 96 -6.77 -3.12 -10.08
C SER A 96 -5.55 -2.75 -9.25
N ASP A 97 -5.74 -1.89 -8.26
CA ASP A 97 -4.76 -1.66 -7.20
C ASP A 97 -4.97 -2.65 -6.07
N PHE A 98 -4.63 -3.91 -6.37
CA PHE A 98 -4.74 -5.06 -5.46
C PHE A 98 -6.16 -5.31 -4.94
N GLU A 99 -7.19 -4.95 -5.72
CA GLU A 99 -8.59 -5.04 -5.31
C GLU A 99 -9.22 -6.37 -5.79
N PRO A 100 -9.68 -7.26 -4.87
CA PRO A 100 -10.07 -8.62 -5.24
C PRO A 100 -11.45 -8.71 -5.89
N VAL A 101 -12.43 -7.88 -5.50
CA VAL A 101 -13.83 -8.03 -6.01
C VAL A 101 -13.87 -7.78 -7.51
N SER A 102 -13.28 -6.69 -7.99
CA SER A 102 -13.22 -6.39 -9.41
C SER A 102 -12.33 -7.36 -10.19
N ALA A 103 -11.17 -7.73 -9.64
CA ALA A 103 -10.23 -8.63 -10.30
C ALA A 103 -10.86 -10.03 -10.51
N TRP A 104 -11.50 -10.62 -9.48
CA TRP A 104 -12.21 -11.88 -9.61
C TRP A 104 -13.45 -11.77 -10.50
N SER A 105 -14.19 -10.65 -10.42
CA SER A 105 -15.34 -10.42 -11.31
C SER A 105 -14.91 -10.31 -12.77
N ALA A 106 -13.80 -9.59 -13.05
CA ALA A 106 -13.22 -9.47 -14.37
C ALA A 106 -12.81 -10.85 -14.93
N LEU A 107 -12.09 -11.65 -14.12
CA LEU A 107 -11.69 -13.01 -14.48
C LEU A 107 -12.90 -13.89 -14.85
N LEU A 108 -13.95 -13.89 -14.00
CA LEU A 108 -15.14 -14.71 -14.23
C LEU A 108 -15.95 -14.31 -15.48
N ASN A 109 -15.87 -13.05 -15.89
CA ASN A 109 -16.64 -12.51 -17.01
C ASN A 109 -15.81 -12.26 -18.27
N GLY A 110 -14.51 -12.62 -18.28
CA GLY A 110 -13.62 -12.40 -19.43
C GLY A 110 -13.38 -10.91 -19.74
N VAL A 111 -13.42 -10.05 -18.72
CA VAL A 111 -13.05 -8.64 -18.84
C VAL A 111 -11.55 -8.49 -18.60
N PRO A 112 -10.81 -7.76 -19.46
CA PRO A 112 -9.40 -7.49 -19.25
C PRO A 112 -9.14 -6.83 -17.89
N CYS A 113 -8.16 -7.37 -17.14
CA CYS A 113 -7.74 -6.84 -15.86
C CYS A 113 -6.22 -6.74 -15.81
N ILE A 114 -5.72 -5.55 -15.50
CA ILE A 114 -4.30 -5.25 -15.28
C ILE A 114 -4.13 -4.87 -13.81
N GLU A 115 -3.19 -5.51 -13.14
CA GLU A 115 -2.79 -5.10 -11.79
C GLU A 115 -1.80 -3.93 -11.89
N LEU A 116 -2.09 -2.86 -11.14
CA LEU A 116 -1.25 -1.69 -11.00
C LEU A 116 -1.10 -1.41 -9.51
N SER A 117 -0.15 -2.11 -8.86
CA SER A 117 -0.06 -2.13 -7.41
C SER A 117 1.38 -2.26 -6.92
N HIS A 118 1.63 -1.90 -5.66
CA HIS A 118 2.89 -2.22 -5.02
C HIS A 118 3.08 -3.74 -4.86
N GLN A 119 2.02 -4.48 -4.57
CA GLN A 119 2.05 -5.92 -4.35
C GLN A 119 2.51 -6.70 -5.59
N ALA A 120 2.24 -6.19 -6.79
CA ALA A 120 2.78 -6.75 -8.03
C ALA A 120 4.32 -6.74 -8.05
N ALA A 121 4.94 -5.66 -7.54
CA ALA A 121 6.39 -5.57 -7.43
C ALA A 121 6.96 -6.43 -6.29
N VAL A 122 6.27 -6.55 -5.15
CA VAL A 122 6.71 -7.40 -4.03
C VAL A 122 6.87 -8.86 -4.43
N VAL A 123 6.02 -9.37 -5.32
CA VAL A 123 6.11 -10.76 -5.80
C VAL A 123 7.09 -10.95 -6.96
N HIS A 124 7.66 -9.87 -7.50
CA HIS A 124 8.63 -9.91 -8.59
C HIS A 124 9.85 -10.76 -8.21
N PRO A 125 10.42 -11.58 -9.12
CA PRO A 125 11.56 -12.48 -8.82
C PRO A 125 12.76 -11.77 -8.19
N LEU A 126 13.09 -10.58 -8.66
CA LEU A 126 14.25 -9.78 -8.23
C LEU A 126 13.98 -8.89 -7.01
N ALA A 127 12.72 -8.75 -6.56
CA ALA A 127 12.41 -7.98 -5.36
C ALA A 127 12.98 -8.66 -4.10
N PRO A 128 13.44 -7.89 -3.10
CA PRO A 128 13.94 -8.41 -1.83
C PRO A 128 12.90 -9.29 -1.13
N LYS A 129 13.34 -10.41 -0.59
CA LYS A 129 12.48 -11.38 0.10
C LYS A 129 13.16 -11.86 1.37
N PRO A 130 12.40 -12.06 2.47
CA PRO A 130 12.96 -12.65 3.67
C PRO A 130 13.39 -14.09 3.43
N GLU A 131 14.46 -14.51 4.11
CA GLU A 131 14.87 -15.91 4.13
C GLU A 131 13.84 -16.77 4.88
N GLY A 132 13.65 -18.02 4.44
CA GLY A 132 12.80 -19.00 5.13
C GLY A 132 11.39 -19.18 4.56
N ARG A 133 10.48 -19.72 5.39
CA ARG A 133 9.15 -20.20 4.95
C ARG A 133 8.10 -19.09 4.80
N ALA A 134 8.28 -18.22 3.85
CA ALA A 134 7.29 -17.19 3.51
C ALA A 134 6.35 -17.61 2.34
N ALA A 135 6.31 -18.90 2.00
CA ALA A 135 5.57 -19.43 0.85
C ALA A 135 4.08 -19.07 0.88
N PHE A 136 3.45 -19.11 2.06
CA PHE A 136 2.03 -18.82 2.18
C PHE A 136 1.71 -17.33 1.93
N GLY A 137 2.46 -16.40 2.52
CA GLY A 137 2.27 -14.96 2.28
C GLY A 137 2.48 -14.58 0.82
N ARG A 138 3.50 -15.14 0.19
CA ARG A 138 3.75 -14.97 -1.25
C ARG A 138 2.60 -15.53 -2.09
N TYR A 139 2.12 -16.72 -1.77
CA TYR A 139 0.98 -17.35 -2.47
C TYR A 139 -0.26 -16.47 -2.40
N VAL A 140 -0.57 -15.93 -1.21
CA VAL A 140 -1.69 -15.00 -1.04
C VAL A 140 -1.52 -13.77 -1.93
N LEU A 141 -0.36 -13.10 -1.91
CA LEU A 141 -0.12 -11.92 -2.74
C LEU A 141 -0.24 -12.22 -4.25
N GLN A 142 0.15 -13.42 -4.69
CA GLN A 142 0.08 -13.80 -6.09
C GLN A 142 -1.35 -14.06 -6.59
N HIS A 143 -2.26 -14.50 -5.70
CA HIS A 143 -3.60 -14.98 -6.08
C HIS A 143 -4.75 -14.15 -5.52
N TYR A 144 -4.46 -13.15 -4.69
CA TYR A 144 -5.47 -12.33 -4.04
C TYR A 144 -6.32 -11.53 -5.05
N ALA A 145 -5.67 -10.85 -5.98
CA ALA A 145 -6.30 -10.08 -7.05
C ALA A 145 -5.79 -10.57 -8.41
N PRO A 146 -6.46 -11.55 -9.04
CA PRO A 146 -5.97 -12.17 -10.26
C PRO A 146 -5.99 -11.18 -11.43
N SER A 147 -4.87 -11.11 -12.15
CA SER A 147 -4.71 -10.26 -13.31
C SER A 147 -3.79 -10.92 -14.32
N ARG A 148 -3.95 -10.62 -15.61
CA ARG A 148 -3.10 -11.18 -16.66
C ARG A 148 -1.76 -10.45 -16.75
N GLN A 149 -1.81 -9.12 -16.68
CA GLN A 149 -0.62 -8.28 -16.70
C GLN A 149 -0.50 -7.56 -15.36
N LYS A 150 0.74 -7.38 -14.92
CA LYS A 150 1.07 -6.75 -13.65
C LYS A 150 2.11 -5.68 -13.86
N TYR A 151 1.82 -4.48 -13.38
CA TYR A 151 2.77 -3.38 -13.25
C TYR A 151 2.91 -3.06 -11.77
N GLY A 152 4.14 -2.97 -11.32
CA GLY A 152 4.43 -2.80 -9.91
C GLY A 152 5.11 -1.48 -9.58
N PHE A 153 4.95 -1.02 -8.35
CA PHE A 153 5.73 0.09 -7.80
C PHE A 153 6.65 -0.44 -6.69
N HIS A 154 7.93 -0.07 -6.72
CA HIS A 154 8.90 -0.46 -5.70
C HIS A 154 9.97 0.62 -5.48
N PHE A 155 10.75 0.52 -4.39
CA PHE A 155 11.85 1.44 -4.11
C PHE A 155 12.96 1.41 -5.18
N LYS A 156 13.04 0.34 -5.96
CA LYS A 156 13.90 0.19 -7.14
C LYS A 156 13.12 -0.40 -8.30
N SER A 157 13.43 0.06 -9.51
CA SER A 157 12.97 -0.59 -10.74
C SER A 157 13.82 -1.83 -10.97
N TYR A 158 13.19 -2.95 -11.31
CA TYR A 158 13.86 -4.22 -11.59
C TYR A 158 13.84 -4.60 -13.07
N ASP A 159 12.77 -4.19 -13.76
CA ASP A 159 12.56 -4.37 -15.20
C ASP A 159 11.55 -3.33 -15.71
N GLU A 160 11.09 -3.49 -16.97
CA GLU A 160 10.12 -2.59 -17.60
C GLU A 160 8.70 -2.63 -17.00
N ARG A 161 8.43 -3.50 -16.03
CA ARG A 161 7.13 -3.61 -15.35
C ARG A 161 7.16 -3.16 -13.90
N VAL A 162 8.34 -2.81 -13.38
CA VAL A 162 8.48 -2.31 -12.01
C VAL A 162 9.02 -0.89 -12.03
N PHE A 163 8.18 0.02 -11.56
CA PHE A 163 8.40 1.47 -11.55
C PHE A 163 8.76 1.97 -10.16
N THR A 164 9.32 3.17 -10.11
CA THR A 164 9.56 3.88 -8.85
C THR A 164 8.24 4.27 -8.18
N PRO A 165 8.25 4.58 -6.87
CA PRO A 165 7.04 4.91 -6.13
C PRO A 165 6.28 6.10 -6.71
N VAL A 166 4.96 6.05 -6.61
CA VAL A 166 4.11 7.22 -6.86
C VAL A 166 4.25 8.16 -5.66
N ILE A 167 4.91 9.29 -5.88
CA ILE A 167 5.09 10.33 -4.84
C ILE A 167 3.99 11.38 -5.04
N ARG A 168 3.22 11.65 -3.98
CA ARG A 168 2.15 12.66 -4.02
C ARG A 168 2.68 14.01 -4.49
N HIS A 169 1.88 14.70 -5.30
CA HIS A 169 2.23 16.00 -5.87
C HIS A 169 2.68 17.02 -4.83
N GLU A 170 2.01 17.09 -3.70
CA GLU A 170 2.34 18.01 -2.60
C GLU A 170 3.70 17.69 -1.98
N ILE A 171 4.07 16.40 -1.91
CA ILE A 171 5.38 15.97 -1.41
C ILE A 171 6.46 16.22 -2.46
N ARG A 172 6.17 15.96 -3.72
CA ARG A 172 7.12 16.17 -4.82
C ARG A 172 7.53 17.63 -4.98
N ASN A 173 6.61 18.54 -4.74
CA ASN A 173 6.84 19.99 -4.84
C ASN A 173 7.19 20.66 -3.50
N ALA A 174 7.28 19.89 -2.41
CA ALA A 174 7.61 20.43 -1.11
C ALA A 174 9.07 20.91 -1.04
N GLN A 175 9.31 21.90 -0.19
CA GLN A 175 10.65 22.32 0.22
C GLN A 175 10.92 21.74 1.61
N PRO A 176 11.66 20.63 1.73
CA PRO A 176 11.90 20.01 3.02
C PRO A 176 12.76 20.92 3.92
N SER A 177 12.42 20.92 5.22
CA SER A 177 13.22 21.62 6.24
C SER A 177 13.46 20.69 7.44
N ASP A 178 14.27 21.12 8.38
CA ASP A 178 14.51 20.40 9.63
C ASP A 178 14.17 21.31 10.82
N GLN A 179 13.11 20.92 11.55
CA GLN A 179 12.66 21.64 12.76
C GLN A 179 12.98 20.87 14.05
N GLY A 180 13.90 19.91 13.99
CA GLY A 180 14.42 19.19 15.15
C GLY A 180 13.42 18.19 15.77
N HIS A 181 12.44 17.70 15.01
CA HIS A 181 11.52 16.67 15.49
C HIS A 181 11.51 15.44 14.58
N TYR A 182 11.05 14.33 15.14
CA TYR A 182 10.82 13.09 14.41
C TYR A 182 9.33 12.81 14.27
N THR A 183 8.87 12.60 13.03
CA THR A 183 7.48 12.22 12.74
C THR A 183 7.31 10.72 12.95
N VAL A 184 6.28 10.33 13.72
CA VAL A 184 6.00 8.92 14.04
C VAL A 184 4.64 8.53 13.52
N TYR A 185 4.59 7.44 12.72
CA TYR A 185 3.34 6.82 12.27
C TYR A 185 3.43 5.29 12.38
N LEU A 186 2.99 4.77 13.51
CA LEU A 186 2.97 3.35 13.85
C LEU A 186 1.55 2.90 14.26
N PRO A 187 0.58 2.88 13.34
CA PRO A 187 -0.83 2.65 13.66
C PRO A 187 -1.14 1.26 14.24
N GLY A 188 -0.20 0.33 14.19
CA GLY A 188 -0.29 -0.98 14.83
C GLY A 188 -0.06 -0.96 16.34
N TYR A 189 0.51 0.11 16.89
CA TYR A 189 0.80 0.26 18.31
C TYR A 189 -0.18 1.20 19.00
N HIS A 190 -0.53 0.91 20.26
CA HIS A 190 -1.30 1.81 21.10
C HIS A 190 -0.46 2.98 21.62
N ASP A 191 -1.09 4.11 21.90
CA ASP A 191 -0.43 5.35 22.29
C ASP A 191 0.39 5.21 23.58
N ASP A 192 -0.07 4.44 24.55
CA ASP A 192 0.63 4.14 25.79
C ASP A 192 1.95 3.37 25.57
N VAL A 193 1.96 2.43 24.63
CA VAL A 193 3.17 1.69 24.23
C VAL A 193 4.17 2.64 23.56
N LEU A 194 3.68 3.47 22.63
CA LEU A 194 4.52 4.46 21.95
C LEU A 194 5.10 5.47 22.93
N MET A 195 4.28 6.05 23.81
CA MET A 195 4.75 6.99 24.83
C MET A 195 5.81 6.39 25.73
N HIS A 196 5.57 5.18 26.26
CA HIS A 196 6.52 4.51 27.15
C HIS A 196 7.86 4.28 26.48
N PHE A 197 7.86 3.92 25.21
CA PHE A 197 9.06 3.64 24.44
C PHE A 197 9.80 4.92 24.02
N LEU A 198 9.10 5.86 23.39
CA LEU A 198 9.70 7.05 22.77
C LEU A 198 10.31 8.03 23.78
N ARG A 199 9.75 8.12 24.98
CA ARG A 199 10.28 8.95 26.09
C ARG A 199 11.71 8.61 26.52
N GLN A 200 12.22 7.45 26.15
CA GLN A 200 13.56 6.98 26.52
C GLN A 200 14.65 7.59 25.63
N PHE A 201 14.28 8.32 24.58
CA PHE A 201 15.20 8.97 23.66
C PHE A 201 15.02 10.49 23.73
N ASP A 202 16.14 11.22 23.89
CA ASP A 202 16.14 12.67 24.08
C ASP A 202 16.01 13.45 22.75
N VAL A 203 14.86 13.23 22.06
CA VAL A 203 14.47 13.96 20.86
C VAL A 203 12.97 14.29 20.92
N ARG A 204 12.53 15.27 20.15
CA ARG A 204 11.12 15.63 20.04
C ARG A 204 10.40 14.68 19.06
N TRP A 205 9.32 14.05 19.55
CA TRP A 205 8.49 13.15 18.76
C TRP A 205 7.13 13.76 18.45
N GLU A 206 6.71 13.73 17.19
CA GLU A 206 5.34 14.06 16.75
C GLU A 206 4.66 12.78 16.26
N VAL A 207 3.75 12.25 17.08
CA VAL A 207 3.08 10.95 16.86
C VAL A 207 1.68 11.18 16.32
N PHE A 208 1.39 10.63 15.16
CA PHE A 208 0.07 10.64 14.56
C PHE A 208 -0.66 9.34 14.88
N SER A 209 -1.71 9.43 15.68
CA SER A 209 -2.41 8.28 16.22
C SER A 209 -3.85 8.19 15.73
N LYS A 210 -4.24 6.96 15.35
CA LYS A 210 -5.64 6.65 15.05
C LYS A 210 -6.51 6.48 16.32
N HIS A 211 -5.89 6.42 17.49
CA HIS A 211 -6.56 6.21 18.77
C HIS A 211 -6.81 7.54 19.50
N ALA A 212 -6.01 8.56 19.24
CA ALA A 212 -6.16 9.89 19.82
C ALA A 212 -7.40 10.60 19.26
N GLN A 213 -8.21 11.19 20.15
CA GLN A 213 -9.36 12.04 19.79
C GLN A 213 -9.01 13.54 19.84
N TYR A 214 -7.98 13.89 20.59
CA TYR A 214 -7.44 15.25 20.75
C TYR A 214 -5.94 15.19 20.89
N ALA A 215 -5.28 16.32 20.61
CA ALA A 215 -3.84 16.43 20.77
C ALA A 215 -3.45 16.56 22.25
N TYR A 216 -2.40 15.86 22.66
CA TYR A 216 -1.83 15.94 24.00
C TYR A 216 -0.33 15.69 23.99
N ARG A 217 0.35 16.04 25.07
CA ARG A 217 1.78 15.90 25.22
C ARG A 217 2.16 15.23 26.53
N VAL A 218 3.12 14.33 26.48
CA VAL A 218 3.76 13.75 27.65
C VAL A 218 5.27 13.83 27.44
N ASP A 219 5.96 14.62 28.24
CA ASP A 219 7.39 14.91 28.16
C ASP A 219 7.80 15.42 26.75
N ASN A 220 8.62 14.67 26.03
CA ASN A 220 9.11 14.96 24.68
C ASN A 220 8.24 14.34 23.56
N VAL A 221 7.15 13.64 23.90
CA VAL A 221 6.24 12.99 22.96
C VAL A 221 4.96 13.79 22.80
N PHE A 222 4.70 14.27 21.61
CA PHE A 222 3.48 14.97 21.24
C PHE A 222 2.60 14.05 20.39
N ILE A 223 1.39 13.75 20.85
CA ILE A 223 0.45 12.85 20.18
C ILE A 223 -0.72 13.66 19.66
N GLU A 224 -1.08 13.46 18.40
CA GLU A 224 -2.23 14.12 17.79
C GLU A 224 -3.04 13.15 16.92
N PRO A 225 -4.36 13.41 16.74
CA PRO A 225 -5.17 12.65 15.80
C PRO A 225 -4.63 12.75 14.38
N ILE A 226 -4.89 11.72 13.57
CA ILE A 226 -4.50 11.74 12.16
C ILE A 226 -5.22 12.88 11.44
N SER A 227 -4.44 13.79 10.90
CA SER A 227 -4.86 14.89 10.04
C SER A 227 -3.92 14.94 8.84
N GLN A 228 -4.47 14.86 7.63
CA GLN A 228 -3.67 14.85 6.42
C GLN A 228 -2.73 16.07 6.34
N LEU A 229 -3.24 17.27 6.58
CA LEU A 229 -2.47 18.50 6.52
C LEU A 229 -1.36 18.54 7.59
N ARG A 230 -1.69 18.22 8.86
CA ARG A 230 -0.73 18.24 9.95
C ARG A 230 0.36 17.19 9.78
N PHE A 231 -0.05 15.97 9.37
CA PHE A 231 0.88 14.89 9.07
C PHE A 231 1.87 15.28 7.96
N GLN A 232 1.36 15.83 6.87
CA GLN A 232 2.19 16.28 5.75
C GLN A 232 3.17 17.38 6.17
N GLN A 233 2.72 18.36 6.96
CA GLN A 233 3.58 19.41 7.50
C GLN A 233 4.68 18.84 8.40
N SER A 234 4.33 17.92 9.30
CA SER A 234 5.30 17.26 10.17
C SER A 234 6.31 16.46 9.35
N LEU A 235 5.86 15.66 8.38
CA LEU A 235 6.72 14.88 7.48
C LEU A 235 7.74 15.76 6.74
N ILE A 236 7.28 16.87 6.12
CA ILE A 236 8.14 17.77 5.33
C ILE A 236 9.19 18.45 6.21
N ASN A 237 8.85 18.78 7.45
CA ASN A 237 9.68 19.58 8.35
C ASN A 237 10.44 18.76 9.40
N SER A 238 10.32 17.44 9.40
CA SER A 238 11.00 16.56 10.36
C SER A 238 12.50 16.40 10.08
N THR A 239 13.26 16.05 11.11
CA THR A 239 14.61 15.51 10.99
C THR A 239 14.60 14.11 10.42
N GLY A 240 13.61 13.31 10.84
CA GLY A 240 13.45 11.93 10.40
C GLY A 240 12.06 11.37 10.66
N VAL A 241 11.84 10.16 10.19
CA VAL A 241 10.54 9.47 10.22
C VAL A 241 10.70 8.07 10.80
N LEU A 242 9.91 7.76 11.83
CA LEU A 242 9.75 6.42 12.38
C LEU A 242 8.37 5.90 12.00
N CYS A 243 8.30 4.87 11.16
CA CYS A 243 7.01 4.39 10.67
C CYS A 243 6.94 2.87 10.49
N GLY A 244 5.72 2.38 10.26
CA GLY A 244 5.53 1.01 9.81
C GLY A 244 6.14 0.79 8.42
N ALA A 245 6.52 -0.45 8.12
CA ALA A 245 7.08 -0.82 6.82
C ALA A 245 5.98 -0.95 5.74
N GLY A 246 5.10 0.05 5.64
CA GLY A 246 4.29 0.28 4.47
C GLY A 246 5.16 0.65 3.28
N PHE A 247 4.55 1.08 2.19
CA PHE A 247 5.30 1.45 1.00
C PHE A 247 5.31 2.96 0.77
N GLU A 248 4.17 3.62 0.81
CA GLU A 248 4.03 5.03 0.43
C GLU A 248 4.78 5.98 1.37
N LEU A 249 4.55 5.87 2.70
CA LEU A 249 5.20 6.78 3.64
C LEU A 249 6.73 6.64 3.68
N PRO A 250 7.32 5.43 3.74
CA PRO A 250 8.77 5.30 3.60
C PRO A 250 9.31 5.88 2.29
N SER A 251 8.58 5.71 1.17
CA SER A 251 8.98 6.27 -0.13
C SER A 251 9.00 7.80 -0.11
N GLU A 252 7.96 8.44 0.44
CA GLU A 252 7.90 9.90 0.56
C GLU A 252 8.97 10.46 1.52
N ALA A 253 9.21 9.77 2.64
CA ALA A 253 10.24 10.16 3.59
C ALA A 253 11.65 10.09 2.96
N LEU A 254 11.95 9.02 2.24
CA LEU A 254 13.21 8.83 1.52
C LEU A 254 13.35 9.84 0.38
N PHE A 255 12.27 10.13 -0.36
CA PHE A 255 12.24 11.16 -1.40
C PHE A 255 12.57 12.54 -0.85
N LEU A 256 12.05 12.90 0.34
CA LEU A 256 12.35 14.15 1.03
C LEU A 256 13.74 14.19 1.69
N GLY A 257 14.53 13.13 1.62
CA GLY A 257 15.82 13.03 2.29
C GLY A 257 15.73 12.90 3.81
N LYS A 258 14.57 12.43 4.33
CA LYS A 258 14.39 12.26 5.77
C LYS A 258 15.09 11.01 6.27
N ASN A 259 15.72 11.13 7.45
CA ASN A 259 16.30 9.97 8.12
C ASN A 259 15.20 8.98 8.49
N THR A 260 15.06 7.91 7.72
CA THR A 260 13.89 7.01 7.77
C THR A 260 14.20 5.72 8.51
N MET A 261 13.38 5.38 9.51
CA MET A 261 13.38 4.08 10.17
C MET A 261 12.03 3.40 9.99
N VAL A 262 12.05 2.12 9.58
CA VAL A 262 10.83 1.33 9.35
C VAL A 262 10.78 0.10 10.26
N ILE A 263 9.56 -0.21 10.73
CA ILE A 263 9.27 -1.37 11.56
C ILE A 263 8.19 -2.20 10.87
N PRO A 264 8.49 -3.42 10.38
CA PRO A 264 7.49 -4.28 9.79
C PRO A 264 6.54 -4.83 10.87
N MET A 265 5.27 -4.96 10.53
CA MET A 265 4.30 -5.63 11.39
C MET A 265 4.63 -7.13 11.47
N LYS A 266 4.63 -7.68 12.67
CA LYS A 266 4.97 -9.07 12.93
C LYS A 266 4.04 -10.03 12.17
N GLY A 267 4.63 -10.96 11.42
CA GLY A 267 3.88 -11.90 10.60
C GLY A 267 3.32 -11.35 9.29
N HIS A 268 3.60 -10.09 8.94
CA HIS A 268 3.16 -9.47 7.70
C HIS A 268 4.24 -9.60 6.61
N TYR A 269 4.06 -10.57 5.70
CA TYR A 269 5.04 -10.88 4.67
C TYR A 269 5.40 -9.69 3.79
N GLU A 270 4.40 -8.96 3.29
CA GLU A 270 4.60 -7.77 2.45
C GLU A 270 5.46 -6.73 3.17
N GLN A 271 5.13 -6.39 4.43
CA GLN A 271 5.90 -5.40 5.16
C GLN A 271 7.33 -5.86 5.47
N THR A 272 7.56 -7.16 5.63
CA THR A 272 8.91 -7.68 5.76
C THR A 272 9.71 -7.49 4.46
N CYS A 273 9.10 -7.74 3.30
CA CYS A 273 9.71 -7.43 2.00
C CYS A 273 9.96 -5.93 1.82
N ASN A 274 9.01 -5.09 2.22
CA ASN A 274 9.13 -3.64 2.13
C ASN A 274 10.26 -3.10 3.00
N ALA A 275 10.43 -3.63 4.22
CA ALA A 275 11.53 -3.24 5.09
C ALA A 275 12.90 -3.55 4.43
N LEU A 276 13.04 -4.72 3.79
CA LEU A 276 14.25 -5.07 3.04
C LEU A 276 14.45 -4.12 1.86
N GLY A 277 13.39 -3.85 1.07
CA GLY A 277 13.47 -2.93 -0.07
C GLY A 277 13.78 -1.49 0.33
N ALA A 278 13.23 -1.00 1.44
CA ALA A 278 13.53 0.31 1.98
C ALA A 278 14.99 0.40 2.49
N ALA A 279 15.50 -0.67 3.12
CA ALA A 279 16.90 -0.75 3.54
C ALA A 279 17.87 -0.67 2.36
N ASP A 280 17.53 -1.28 1.23
CA ASP A 280 18.32 -1.23 -0.01
C ASP A 280 18.49 0.19 -0.59
N VAL A 281 17.67 1.14 -0.16
CA VAL A 281 17.71 2.56 -0.57
C VAL A 281 17.99 3.51 0.61
N GLY A 282 18.48 2.98 1.73
CA GLY A 282 19.04 3.78 2.82
C GLY A 282 18.21 3.86 4.10
N ALA A 283 17.00 3.33 4.15
CA ALA A 283 16.24 3.29 5.40
C ALA A 283 16.92 2.38 6.45
N THR A 284 16.78 2.74 7.70
CA THR A 284 17.13 1.86 8.83
C THR A 284 15.94 0.97 9.14
N THR A 285 16.20 -0.29 9.48
CA THR A 285 15.13 -1.24 9.82
C THR A 285 15.38 -1.86 11.20
N ILE A 286 14.33 -1.97 12.02
CA ILE A 286 14.32 -2.80 13.22
C ILE A 286 13.11 -3.73 13.15
N PRO A 287 13.19 -4.96 13.67
CA PRO A 287 12.11 -5.95 13.52
C PRO A 287 10.86 -5.62 14.34
N GLU A 288 11.01 -4.95 15.47
CA GLU A 288 9.92 -4.58 16.38
C GLU A 288 10.33 -3.41 17.28
N LEU A 289 9.36 -2.79 17.93
CA LEU A 289 9.57 -1.70 18.87
C LEU A 289 10.00 -2.28 20.22
N ASP A 290 11.30 -2.54 20.39
CA ASP A 290 11.88 -3.13 21.59
C ASP A 290 13.20 -2.45 21.97
N LEU A 291 13.48 -2.32 23.27
CA LEU A 291 14.71 -1.75 23.82
C LEU A 291 15.97 -2.55 23.51
N LEU A 292 15.84 -3.80 23.10
CA LEU A 292 16.96 -4.57 22.53
C LEU A 292 17.63 -3.83 21.37
N TYR A 293 16.87 -3.00 20.65
CA TYR A 293 17.34 -2.17 19.52
C TYR A 293 17.73 -0.75 19.90
N HIS A 294 17.84 -0.43 21.22
CA HIS A 294 18.17 0.90 21.73
C HIS A 294 19.44 1.50 21.08
N ARG A 295 20.51 0.71 20.96
CA ARG A 295 21.76 1.14 20.33
C ARG A 295 21.58 1.49 18.85
N GLN A 296 20.77 0.71 18.13
CA GLN A 296 20.49 0.91 16.73
C GLN A 296 19.61 2.14 16.50
N ILE A 297 18.66 2.39 17.40
CA ILE A 297 17.83 3.59 17.38
C ILE A 297 18.67 4.84 17.68
N ASN A 298 19.54 4.84 18.70
CA ASN A 298 20.43 5.97 18.96
C ASN A 298 21.35 6.24 17.78
N TYR A 299 21.94 5.22 17.17
CA TYR A 299 22.74 5.39 15.98
C TYR A 299 21.95 6.01 14.82
N TRP A 300 20.67 5.61 14.65
CA TRP A 300 19.78 6.23 13.67
C TRP A 300 19.46 7.68 14.00
N LEU A 301 19.21 8.02 15.26
CA LEU A 301 18.95 9.39 15.71
C LEU A 301 20.17 10.32 15.55
N GLU A 302 21.39 9.77 15.65
CA GLU A 302 22.64 10.49 15.46
C GLU A 302 23.03 10.70 13.99
N LYS A 303 22.36 10.01 13.06
CA LYS A 303 22.62 10.19 11.63
C LYS A 303 22.24 11.60 11.19
N THR A 304 23.11 12.20 10.39
CA THR A 304 22.80 13.41 9.63
C THR A 304 21.69 13.13 8.60
N ALA A 305 21.08 14.20 8.09
CA ALA A 305 20.09 14.10 7.02
C ALA A 305 20.61 13.21 5.87
N GLN A 306 19.74 12.36 5.35
CA GLN A 306 20.04 11.46 4.27
C GLN A 306 19.93 12.21 2.94
N GLU A 307 20.74 11.84 1.96
CA GLU A 307 20.54 12.32 0.58
C GLU A 307 19.18 11.85 0.07
N PRO A 308 18.40 12.75 -0.58
CA PRO A 308 17.12 12.40 -1.15
C PRO A 308 17.22 11.26 -2.16
N VAL A 309 16.37 10.28 -2.06
CA VAL A 309 16.26 9.20 -3.06
C VAL A 309 15.47 9.72 -4.25
N LEU A 310 16.10 9.75 -5.42
CA LEU A 310 15.46 10.22 -6.64
C LEU A 310 14.49 9.17 -7.19
N PHE A 311 13.20 9.40 -7.00
CA PHE A 311 12.14 8.64 -7.65
C PHE A 311 11.60 9.42 -8.84
N ALA A 312 11.84 8.92 -10.06
CA ALA A 312 11.36 9.55 -11.28
C ALA A 312 9.83 9.62 -11.29
N ASP A 313 9.27 10.71 -11.82
CA ASP A 313 7.83 10.82 -12.05
C ASP A 313 7.47 10.16 -13.39
N GLN A 314 7.08 8.90 -13.29
CA GLN A 314 6.76 8.05 -14.45
C GLN A 314 5.28 7.67 -14.50
N THR A 315 4.47 8.12 -13.54
CA THR A 315 3.10 7.64 -13.35
C THR A 315 2.22 7.95 -14.56
N GLU A 316 2.23 9.19 -15.06
CA GLU A 316 1.41 9.56 -16.22
C GLU A 316 1.84 8.82 -17.48
N GLN A 317 3.14 8.71 -17.74
CA GLN A 317 3.67 7.97 -18.89
C GLN A 317 3.28 6.48 -18.83
N LEU A 318 3.42 5.85 -17.68
CA LEU A 318 3.00 4.46 -17.47
C LEU A 318 1.51 4.26 -17.79
N LEU A 319 0.64 5.15 -17.31
CA LEU A 319 -0.79 5.06 -17.58
C LEU A 319 -1.09 5.19 -19.07
N VAL A 320 -0.46 6.15 -19.76
CA VAL A 320 -0.57 6.34 -21.20
C VAL A 320 -0.10 5.09 -21.97
N ASP A 321 1.03 4.52 -21.58
CA ASP A 321 1.58 3.32 -22.21
C ASP A 321 0.66 2.11 -22.03
N ILE A 322 0.09 1.90 -20.84
CA ILE A 322 -0.90 0.85 -20.58
C ILE A 322 -2.14 1.04 -21.48
N LEU A 323 -2.71 2.24 -21.49
CA LEU A 323 -3.92 2.54 -22.26
C LEU A 323 -3.69 2.39 -23.78
N THR A 324 -2.54 2.88 -24.26
CA THR A 324 -2.17 2.80 -25.68
C THR A 324 -1.90 1.36 -26.10
N SER A 325 -1.18 0.59 -25.29
CA SER A 325 -0.93 -0.84 -25.56
C SER A 325 -2.24 -1.62 -25.58
N PHE A 326 -3.14 -1.37 -24.62
CA PHE A 326 -4.44 -2.00 -24.61
C PHE A 326 -5.28 -1.68 -25.87
N GLN A 327 -5.28 -0.43 -26.32
CA GLN A 327 -5.99 -0.03 -27.54
C GLN A 327 -5.40 -0.66 -28.80
N ARG A 328 -4.06 -0.78 -28.88
CA ARG A 328 -3.35 -1.35 -30.03
C ARG A 328 -3.50 -2.87 -30.12
N GLU A 329 -3.34 -3.57 -29.00
CA GLU A 329 -3.35 -5.03 -28.96
C GLU A 329 -4.77 -5.61 -28.92
N GLY A 330 -5.72 -4.79 -28.50
CA GLY A 330 -7.12 -5.17 -28.36
C GLY A 330 -7.39 -6.12 -27.20
N ARG A 331 -8.66 -6.40 -26.99
CA ARG A 331 -9.16 -7.19 -25.85
C ARG A 331 -8.60 -8.62 -25.81
N ALA A 332 -8.41 -9.24 -26.97
CA ALA A 332 -7.93 -10.62 -27.09
C ALA A 332 -6.53 -10.85 -26.47
N ALA A 333 -5.65 -9.84 -26.55
CA ALA A 333 -4.32 -9.93 -25.93
C ALA A 333 -4.36 -10.01 -24.39
N TYR A 334 -5.48 -9.63 -23.79
CA TYR A 334 -5.69 -9.55 -22.36
C TYR A 334 -6.71 -10.60 -21.84
N GLU A 335 -7.12 -11.56 -22.69
CA GLU A 335 -7.98 -12.67 -22.27
C GLU A 335 -7.23 -13.62 -21.33
N PRO A 336 -7.93 -14.30 -20.39
CA PRO A 336 -7.29 -15.22 -19.45
C PRO A 336 -6.51 -16.33 -20.15
N THR A 337 -5.33 -16.67 -19.62
CA THR A 337 -4.54 -17.82 -20.08
C THR A 337 -5.18 -19.14 -19.63
N VAL A 338 -4.69 -20.27 -20.19
CA VAL A 338 -5.16 -21.63 -19.87
C VAL A 338 -5.11 -21.93 -18.36
N GLU A 339 -4.15 -21.39 -17.63
CA GLU A 339 -4.07 -21.52 -16.17
C GLU A 339 -5.25 -20.85 -15.47
N PHE A 340 -5.66 -19.66 -15.95
CA PHE A 340 -6.83 -18.95 -15.44
C PHE A 340 -8.13 -19.67 -15.81
N GLU A 341 -8.22 -20.28 -17.00
CA GLU A 341 -9.38 -21.10 -17.36
C GLU A 341 -9.49 -22.35 -16.47
N THR A 342 -8.37 -22.97 -16.11
CA THR A 342 -8.35 -24.09 -15.16
C THR A 342 -8.80 -23.65 -13.77
N LEU A 343 -8.39 -22.47 -13.31
CA LEU A 343 -8.82 -21.90 -12.03
C LEU A 343 -10.32 -21.56 -12.05
N LYS A 344 -10.82 -20.99 -13.15
CA LYS A 344 -12.23 -20.70 -13.39
C LYS A 344 -13.09 -21.97 -13.38
N GLN A 345 -12.59 -23.05 -13.99
CA GLN A 345 -13.25 -24.38 -13.96
C GLN A 345 -13.29 -24.94 -12.54
N LYS A 346 -12.19 -24.87 -11.78
CA LYS A 346 -12.14 -25.31 -10.38
C LYS A 346 -13.08 -24.51 -9.49
N LEU A 347 -13.18 -23.20 -9.68
CA LEU A 347 -14.13 -22.35 -8.98
C LEU A 347 -15.58 -22.57 -9.45
N GLY A 348 -15.79 -22.93 -10.72
CA GLY A 348 -17.06 -23.35 -11.27
C GLY A 348 -17.57 -24.67 -10.69
N LEU A 349 -16.64 -25.59 -10.36
CA LEU A 349 -16.98 -26.85 -9.67
C LEU A 349 -17.46 -26.60 -8.22
N LEU A 350 -17.03 -25.52 -7.57
CA LEU A 350 -17.60 -25.10 -6.28
C LEU A 350 -19.09 -24.70 -6.37
N ARG A 351 -19.64 -24.52 -7.59
CA ARG A 351 -21.10 -24.34 -7.80
C ARG A 351 -21.94 -25.56 -7.38
N TYR A 352 -21.34 -26.74 -7.24
CA TYR A 352 -22.01 -27.98 -6.89
C TYR A 352 -21.89 -28.39 -5.43
N PHE A 353 -21.12 -27.59 -4.63
CA PHE A 353 -20.85 -27.88 -3.22
C PHE A 353 -21.43 -26.84 -2.24
N PHE A 354 -22.20 -25.84 -2.76
CA PHE A 354 -22.91 -24.85 -1.93
C PHE A 354 -24.26 -24.53 -2.51
#